data_8bb26f7f274ef8097867ae484581fc19
#
_entry.id   8bb26f7f274ef8097867ae484581fc19
#
_cell.length_a   1.000
_cell.length_b   1.000
_cell.length_c   1.000
_cell.angle_alpha   90.00
_cell.angle_beta   90.00
_cell.angle_gamma   90.00
#
_symmetry.space_group_name_H-M   'P 1'
#
loop_
_entity.id
_entity.type
_entity.pdbx_description
1 polymer ?
#
loop_
_entity_poly.entity_id
_entity_poly.type
_entity_poly.pdbx_seq_one_letter_code
_entity_poly.pdbx_strand_id
1 'polypeptide(L)'
;AIPGEGTNVPLWILGSSLYGAQLAAMLGLPYAFASHFAPQAMMEAVSIYREQFKPSAQLSQPYVMVGCNIIVADTEDEARKLFTTSQQQFTRMVRGTRGQLPPPVDDIESFWSPIEKERVSSMLACSFYGSPSTIKGKLATLMEATKADELMVVAAIWDHQARVRSFELLAQVMD
;
A
#
# COMPACT_ATOMS: atom_id res chain seq x y z
N ALA A 1 18.43 10.19 20.55
CA ALA A 1 17.08 10.62 20.98
C ALA A 1 16.89 10.27 22.47
N ILE A 2 16.47 11.22 23.28
CA ILE A 2 16.08 10.97 24.67
C ILE A 2 14.54 10.95 24.68
N PRO A 3 13.88 9.87 25.19
CA PRO A 3 14.40 8.78 26.02
C PRO A 3 14.90 7.54 25.25
N GLY A 4 15.02 7.54 23.95
CA GLY A 4 15.37 6.37 23.13
C GLY A 4 16.85 5.98 23.10
N GLU A 5 17.73 6.65 23.85
CA GLU A 5 19.16 6.34 23.86
C GLU A 5 19.43 4.93 24.40
N GLY A 6 20.22 4.14 23.68
CA GLY A 6 20.59 2.78 24.06
C GLY A 6 19.53 1.69 23.79
N THR A 7 18.37 2.03 23.25
CA THR A 7 17.29 1.05 22.97
C THR A 7 17.57 0.16 21.76
N ASN A 8 18.47 0.55 20.85
CA ASN A 8 18.83 -0.17 19.64
C ASN A 8 17.61 -0.60 18.77
N VAL A 9 16.57 0.24 18.75
CA VAL A 9 15.38 -0.01 17.92
C VAL A 9 15.79 -0.06 16.44
N PRO A 10 15.45 -1.13 15.70
CA PRO A 10 15.76 -1.22 14.27
C PRO A 10 15.13 -0.06 13.49
N LEU A 11 15.95 0.63 12.71
CA LEU A 11 15.49 1.77 11.90
C LEU A 11 15.05 1.30 10.52
N TRP A 12 14.02 1.97 9.99
CA TRP A 12 13.52 1.80 8.63
C TRP A 12 13.46 3.15 7.93
N ILE A 13 13.68 3.15 6.63
CA ILE A 13 13.37 4.32 5.79
C ILE A 13 12.05 4.08 5.10
N LEU A 14 11.05 4.89 5.40
CA LEU A 14 9.76 4.92 4.71
C LEU A 14 9.76 6.10 3.73
N GLY A 15 9.37 5.85 2.49
CA GLY A 15 9.26 6.91 1.49
C GLY A 15 8.38 6.52 0.31
N SER A 16 8.09 7.50 -0.54
CA SER A 16 7.39 7.33 -1.82
C SER A 16 8.15 7.99 -2.99
N SER A 17 9.46 8.17 -2.82
CA SER A 17 10.33 8.83 -3.80
C SER A 17 11.66 8.11 -3.95
N LEU A 18 12.38 8.42 -5.03
CA LEU A 18 13.72 7.86 -5.29
C LEU A 18 14.74 8.26 -4.22
N TYR A 19 14.59 9.45 -3.63
CA TYR A 19 15.48 9.92 -2.56
C TYR A 19 15.46 8.98 -1.35
N GLY A 20 14.28 8.54 -0.89
CA GLY A 20 14.16 7.58 0.23
C GLY A 20 14.86 6.25 -0.07
N ALA A 21 14.75 5.77 -1.31
CA ALA A 21 15.42 4.55 -1.77
C ALA A 21 16.94 4.68 -1.72
N GLN A 22 17.49 5.77 -2.27
CA GLN A 22 18.94 6.06 -2.25
C GLN A 22 19.46 6.20 -0.81
N LEU A 23 18.72 6.90 0.05
CA LEU A 23 19.10 7.08 1.46
C LEU A 23 19.14 5.73 2.20
N ALA A 24 18.09 4.90 2.04
CA ALA A 24 18.05 3.57 2.64
C ALA A 24 19.21 2.69 2.17
N ALA A 25 19.48 2.69 0.86
CA ALA A 25 20.58 1.93 0.26
C ALA A 25 21.95 2.39 0.80
N MET A 26 22.17 3.69 0.87
CA MET A 26 23.45 4.25 1.35
C MET A 26 23.70 3.94 2.83
N LEU A 27 22.64 3.96 3.65
CA LEU A 27 22.73 3.69 5.09
C LEU A 27 22.66 2.19 5.43
N GLY A 28 22.38 1.31 4.45
CA GLY A 28 22.20 -0.13 4.69
C GLY A 28 21.00 -0.44 5.58
N LEU A 29 19.89 0.29 5.40
CA LEU A 29 18.67 0.13 6.19
C LEU A 29 17.57 -0.51 5.36
N PRO A 30 16.61 -1.22 6.00
CA PRO A 30 15.42 -1.71 5.32
C PRO A 30 14.60 -0.55 4.73
N TYR A 31 14.01 -0.77 3.57
CA TYR A 31 13.25 0.23 2.84
C TYR A 31 11.78 -0.14 2.72
N ALA A 32 10.91 0.76 3.13
CA ALA A 32 9.46 0.64 2.96
C ALA A 32 8.96 1.65 1.93
N PHE A 33 8.34 1.18 0.85
CA PHE A 33 7.75 2.06 -0.15
C PHE A 33 6.25 2.25 0.07
N ALA A 34 5.80 3.51 0.20
CA ALA A 34 4.41 3.86 0.47
C ALA A 34 3.54 3.86 -0.81
N SER A 35 3.49 2.74 -1.54
CA SER A 35 2.76 2.63 -2.80
C SER A 35 1.23 2.65 -2.65
N HIS A 36 0.71 2.36 -1.46
CA HIS A 36 -0.70 2.56 -1.14
C HIS A 36 -1.17 4.02 -1.24
N PHE A 37 -0.22 4.94 -1.35
CA PHE A 37 -0.45 6.39 -1.40
C PHE A 37 0.09 7.02 -2.70
N ALA A 38 1.30 6.65 -3.13
CA ALA A 38 1.98 7.22 -4.30
C ALA A 38 2.77 6.14 -5.06
N PRO A 39 2.12 5.29 -5.87
CA PRO A 39 2.73 4.11 -6.47
C PRO A 39 3.67 4.40 -7.66
N GLN A 40 3.66 5.61 -8.23
CA GLN A 40 4.26 5.91 -9.54
C GLN A 40 5.75 5.58 -9.63
N ALA A 41 6.51 5.88 -8.59
CA ALA A 41 7.96 5.66 -8.58
C ALA A 41 8.39 4.32 -7.95
N MET A 42 7.45 3.44 -7.59
CA MET A 42 7.74 2.25 -6.79
C MET A 42 8.79 1.34 -7.43
N MET A 43 8.60 0.97 -8.69
CA MET A 43 9.48 0.01 -9.37
C MET A 43 10.90 0.55 -9.50
N GLU A 44 11.03 1.81 -9.90
CA GLU A 44 12.31 2.50 -10.02
C GLU A 44 13.00 2.63 -8.65
N ALA A 45 12.26 3.03 -7.62
CA ALA A 45 12.79 3.16 -6.27
C ALA A 45 13.29 1.82 -5.71
N VAL A 46 12.55 0.73 -5.89
CA VAL A 46 12.96 -0.61 -5.46
C VAL A 46 14.22 -1.08 -6.21
N SER A 47 14.33 -0.82 -7.53
CA SER A 47 15.51 -1.13 -8.32
C SER A 47 16.74 -0.38 -7.81
N ILE A 48 16.62 0.96 -7.68
CA ILE A 48 17.69 1.83 -7.16
C ILE A 48 18.15 1.36 -5.78
N TYR A 49 17.19 1.08 -4.87
CA TYR A 49 17.52 0.61 -3.53
C TYR A 49 18.37 -0.66 -3.56
N ARG A 50 18.00 -1.67 -4.35
CA ARG A 50 18.72 -2.93 -4.44
C ARG A 50 20.08 -2.79 -5.12
N GLU A 51 20.15 -2.03 -6.20
CA GLU A 51 21.38 -1.82 -6.95
C GLU A 51 22.46 -1.05 -6.17
N GLN A 52 22.03 -0.10 -5.34
CA GLN A 52 22.91 0.79 -4.60
C GLN A 52 23.11 0.39 -3.13
N PHE A 53 22.49 -0.71 -2.69
CA PHE A 53 22.51 -1.13 -1.29
C PHE A 53 23.95 -1.39 -0.80
N LYS A 54 24.25 -0.83 0.36
CA LYS A 54 25.52 -1.04 1.08
C LYS A 54 25.22 -1.74 2.40
N PRO A 55 25.82 -2.93 2.68
CA PRO A 55 25.63 -3.60 3.96
C PRO A 55 25.99 -2.72 5.17
N SER A 56 25.24 -2.87 6.25
CA SER A 56 25.48 -2.20 7.52
C SER A 56 25.50 -3.19 8.68
N ALA A 57 25.69 -2.68 9.90
CA ALA A 57 25.60 -3.50 11.11
C ALA A 57 24.16 -4.03 11.35
N GLN A 58 23.13 -3.35 10.81
CA GLN A 58 21.73 -3.75 10.97
C GLN A 58 21.28 -4.74 9.90
N LEU A 59 21.80 -4.62 8.66
CA LEU A 59 21.29 -5.36 7.51
C LEU A 59 22.42 -5.75 6.54
N SER A 60 22.56 -7.03 6.24
CA SER A 60 23.58 -7.56 5.34
C SER A 60 23.14 -7.63 3.86
N GLN A 61 21.83 -7.65 3.60
CA GLN A 61 21.24 -7.71 2.27
C GLN A 61 20.02 -6.78 2.18
N PRO A 62 19.64 -6.31 0.97
CA PRO A 62 18.47 -5.47 0.80
C PRO A 62 17.21 -6.14 1.34
N TYR A 63 16.36 -5.37 2.03
CA TYR A 63 15.06 -5.80 2.52
C TYR A 63 14.00 -4.75 2.17
N VAL A 64 12.99 -5.15 1.40
CA VAL A 64 11.97 -4.27 0.83
C VAL A 64 10.60 -4.62 1.37
N MET A 65 9.93 -3.63 1.94
CA MET A 65 8.51 -3.68 2.27
C MET A 65 7.73 -2.81 1.27
N VAL A 66 6.60 -3.32 0.76
CA VAL A 66 5.71 -2.57 -0.13
C VAL A 66 4.37 -2.34 0.56
N GLY A 67 3.97 -1.07 0.68
CA GLY A 67 2.66 -0.69 1.21
C GLY A 67 1.58 -0.78 0.13
N CYS A 68 0.48 -1.49 0.35
CA CYS A 68 -0.62 -1.59 -0.59
C CYS A 68 -2.00 -1.53 0.08
N ASN A 69 -2.98 -1.01 -0.66
CA ASN A 69 -4.37 -1.09 -0.23
C ASN A 69 -4.93 -2.44 -0.68
N ILE A 70 -5.45 -3.24 0.25
CA ILE A 70 -6.05 -4.53 -0.09
C ILE A 70 -7.40 -4.66 0.59
N ILE A 71 -8.44 -4.95 -0.19
CA ILE A 71 -9.79 -5.23 0.29
C ILE A 71 -10.22 -6.57 -0.24
N VAL A 72 -10.37 -7.54 0.66
CA VAL A 72 -10.87 -8.88 0.34
C VAL A 72 -12.29 -9.03 0.88
N ALA A 73 -13.20 -9.53 0.07
CA ALA A 73 -14.55 -9.86 0.50
C ALA A 73 -14.95 -11.25 -0.04
N ASP A 74 -16.05 -11.78 0.45
CA ASP A 74 -16.52 -13.10 0.04
C ASP A 74 -16.93 -13.13 -1.46
N THR A 75 -17.26 -11.96 -2.05
CA THR A 75 -17.60 -11.81 -3.48
C THR A 75 -16.88 -10.62 -4.11
N GLU A 76 -16.74 -10.66 -5.45
CA GLU A 76 -16.16 -9.55 -6.24
C GLU A 76 -17.00 -8.27 -6.11
N ASP A 77 -18.33 -8.40 -6.13
CA ASP A 77 -19.25 -7.26 -6.06
C ASP A 77 -19.19 -6.56 -4.70
N GLU A 78 -19.11 -7.34 -3.63
CA GLU A 78 -18.92 -6.79 -2.29
C GLU A 78 -17.57 -6.08 -2.16
N ALA A 79 -16.49 -6.69 -2.60
CA ALA A 79 -15.16 -6.08 -2.56
C ALA A 79 -15.12 -4.77 -3.36
N ARG A 80 -15.74 -4.75 -4.54
CA ARG A 80 -15.86 -3.54 -5.36
C ARG A 80 -16.65 -2.45 -4.63
N LYS A 81 -17.78 -2.80 -4.02
CA LYS A 81 -18.59 -1.86 -3.23
C LYS A 81 -17.79 -1.30 -2.05
N LEU A 82 -17.11 -2.14 -1.27
CA LEU A 82 -16.27 -1.70 -0.15
C LEU A 82 -15.14 -0.77 -0.60
N PHE A 83 -14.55 -1.02 -1.77
CA PHE A 83 -13.48 -0.20 -2.33
C PHE A 83 -13.93 1.22 -2.67
N THR A 84 -15.22 1.47 -2.91
CA THR A 84 -15.74 2.82 -3.18
C THR A 84 -15.47 3.80 -2.04
N THR A 85 -15.33 3.32 -0.81
CA THR A 85 -14.88 4.12 0.35
C THR A 85 -13.52 4.75 0.09
N SER A 86 -12.54 3.95 -0.36
CA SER A 86 -11.20 4.45 -0.72
C SER A 86 -11.26 5.44 -1.89
N GLN A 87 -12.04 5.13 -2.91
CA GLN A 87 -12.22 6.00 -4.08
C GLN A 87 -12.80 7.36 -3.69
N GLN A 88 -13.82 7.40 -2.83
CA GLN A 88 -14.39 8.65 -2.30
C GLN A 88 -13.36 9.42 -1.45
N GLN A 89 -12.59 8.73 -0.59
CA GLN A 89 -11.58 9.35 0.25
C GLN A 89 -10.50 10.04 -0.59
N PHE A 90 -9.97 9.36 -1.60
CA PHE A 90 -8.97 9.91 -2.50
C PHE A 90 -9.52 11.05 -3.37
N THR A 91 -10.79 10.95 -3.80
CA THR A 91 -11.47 12.05 -4.50
C THR A 91 -11.57 13.29 -3.61
N ARG A 92 -11.95 13.13 -2.35
CA ARG A 92 -11.98 14.24 -1.37
C ARG A 92 -10.59 14.85 -1.17
N MET A 93 -9.54 14.03 -1.14
CA MET A 93 -8.16 14.50 -1.04
C MET A 93 -7.78 15.34 -2.28
N VAL A 94 -8.14 14.90 -3.48
CA VAL A 94 -7.92 15.66 -4.72
C VAL A 94 -8.66 17.01 -4.70
N ARG A 95 -9.86 17.06 -4.10
CA ARG A 95 -10.65 18.29 -3.91
C ARG A 95 -10.15 19.19 -2.79
N GLY A 96 -9.15 18.75 -2.01
CA GLY A 96 -8.67 19.47 -0.84
C GLY A 96 -9.65 19.46 0.34
N THR A 97 -10.65 18.57 0.32
CA THR A 97 -11.62 18.41 1.39
C THR A 97 -11.21 17.30 2.35
N ARG A 98 -11.41 17.52 3.65
CA ARG A 98 -11.12 16.53 4.69
C ARG A 98 -12.43 16.06 5.32
N GLY A 99 -12.41 14.87 5.93
CA GLY A 99 -13.57 14.33 6.62
C GLY A 99 -13.32 12.92 7.14
N GLN A 100 -14.30 12.38 7.80
CA GLN A 100 -14.30 10.98 8.22
C GLN A 100 -14.35 10.04 7.01
N LEU A 101 -13.92 8.81 7.21
CA LEU A 101 -14.03 7.76 6.20
C LEU A 101 -15.52 7.59 5.81
N PRO A 102 -15.90 7.75 4.53
CA PRO A 102 -17.27 7.68 4.11
C PRO A 102 -17.77 6.23 4.03
N PRO A 103 -19.09 5.98 4.21
CA PRO A 103 -19.66 4.68 3.87
C PRO A 103 -19.52 4.39 2.36
N PRO A 104 -19.52 3.10 1.96
CA PRO A 104 -19.46 2.74 0.56
C PRO A 104 -20.76 3.17 -0.17
N VAL A 105 -20.62 3.41 -1.48
CA VAL A 105 -21.74 3.78 -2.37
C VAL A 105 -21.95 2.72 -3.44
N ASP A 106 -23.18 2.63 -3.97
CA ASP A 106 -23.50 1.69 -5.05
C ASP A 106 -23.00 2.19 -6.40
N ASP A 107 -23.02 3.51 -6.62
CA ASP A 107 -22.56 4.16 -7.84
C ASP A 107 -21.47 5.20 -7.53
N ILE A 108 -20.24 4.82 -7.73
CA ILE A 108 -19.08 5.73 -7.58
C ILE A 108 -18.96 6.67 -8.77
N GLU A 109 -19.48 6.32 -9.94
CA GLU A 109 -19.35 7.12 -11.15
C GLU A 109 -20.08 8.46 -11.02
N SER A 110 -21.13 8.52 -10.25
CA SER A 110 -21.85 9.77 -9.95
C SER A 110 -21.10 10.67 -8.96
N PHE A 111 -20.08 10.18 -8.27
CA PHE A 111 -19.36 10.90 -7.22
C PHE A 111 -18.22 11.79 -7.76
N TRP A 112 -17.59 11.40 -8.85
CA TRP A 112 -16.41 12.07 -9.41
C TRP A 112 -16.61 12.54 -10.86
N SER A 113 -15.84 13.53 -11.27
CA SER A 113 -15.68 13.90 -12.68
C SER A 113 -14.69 12.96 -13.39
N PRO A 114 -14.68 12.88 -14.73
CA PRO A 114 -13.71 12.07 -15.48
C PRO A 114 -12.24 12.38 -15.13
N ILE A 115 -11.91 13.65 -14.91
CA ILE A 115 -10.56 14.08 -14.54
C ILE A 115 -10.19 13.60 -13.14
N GLU A 116 -11.12 13.68 -12.19
CA GLU A 116 -10.90 13.18 -10.83
C GLU A 116 -10.74 11.66 -10.83
N LYS A 117 -11.57 10.95 -11.59
CA LYS A 117 -11.46 9.50 -11.77
C LYS A 117 -10.08 9.09 -12.26
N GLU A 118 -9.57 9.72 -13.32
CA GLU A 118 -8.25 9.44 -13.86
C GLU A 118 -7.16 9.65 -12.80
N ARG A 119 -7.20 10.80 -12.13
CA ARG A 119 -6.22 11.14 -11.08
C ARG A 119 -6.28 10.17 -9.91
N VAL A 120 -7.48 9.87 -9.39
CA VAL A 120 -7.68 8.93 -8.28
C VAL A 120 -7.27 7.52 -8.67
N SER A 121 -7.60 7.07 -9.88
CA SER A 121 -7.19 5.74 -10.38
C SER A 121 -5.67 5.61 -10.45
N SER A 122 -4.97 6.65 -10.89
CA SER A 122 -3.50 6.69 -10.87
C SER A 122 -2.94 6.60 -9.45
N MET A 123 -3.52 7.31 -8.49
CA MET A 123 -3.09 7.28 -7.09
C MET A 123 -3.36 5.92 -6.42
N LEU A 124 -4.43 5.24 -6.83
CA LEU A 124 -4.84 3.92 -6.33
C LEU A 124 -4.30 2.75 -7.16
N ALA A 125 -3.31 2.96 -8.04
CA ALA A 125 -2.78 1.92 -8.92
C ALA A 125 -2.17 0.72 -8.17
N CYS A 126 -1.71 0.90 -6.93
CA CYS A 126 -1.26 -0.18 -6.04
C CYS A 126 -2.36 -0.52 -5.01
N SER A 127 -3.60 -0.65 -5.49
CA SER A 127 -4.76 -1.03 -4.68
C SER A 127 -5.46 -2.23 -5.30
N PHE A 128 -5.71 -3.23 -4.49
CA PHE A 128 -6.28 -4.50 -4.92
C PHE A 128 -7.58 -4.76 -4.16
N TYR A 129 -8.62 -5.14 -4.87
CA TYR A 129 -9.88 -5.59 -4.28
C TYR A 129 -10.42 -6.78 -5.07
N GLY A 130 -11.16 -7.64 -4.40
CA GLY A 130 -11.75 -8.83 -5.01
C GLY A 130 -11.98 -9.96 -4.00
N SER A 131 -12.38 -11.10 -4.53
CA SER A 131 -12.47 -12.36 -3.80
C SER A 131 -11.08 -12.89 -3.41
N PRO A 132 -10.96 -13.85 -2.49
CA PRO A 132 -9.68 -14.46 -2.12
C PRO A 132 -8.88 -14.98 -3.32
N SER A 133 -9.54 -15.63 -4.30
CA SER A 133 -8.87 -16.14 -5.49
C SER A 133 -8.31 -15.05 -6.39
N THR A 134 -9.05 -13.96 -6.58
CA THR A 134 -8.60 -12.78 -7.33
C THR A 134 -7.42 -12.11 -6.65
N ILE A 135 -7.49 -11.93 -5.34
CA ILE A 135 -6.40 -11.30 -4.57
C ILE A 135 -5.15 -12.15 -4.60
N LYS A 136 -5.24 -13.47 -4.46
CA LYS A 136 -4.08 -14.38 -4.56
C LYS A 136 -3.30 -14.16 -5.86
N GLY A 137 -3.99 -14.11 -6.99
CA GLY A 137 -3.35 -13.88 -8.29
C GLY A 137 -2.69 -12.50 -8.40
N LYS A 138 -3.37 -11.45 -7.96
CA LYS A 138 -2.84 -10.08 -8.00
C LYS A 138 -1.60 -9.90 -7.11
N LEU A 139 -1.61 -10.48 -5.91
CA LEU A 139 -0.48 -10.42 -5.00
C LEU A 139 0.71 -11.22 -5.51
N ALA A 140 0.50 -12.39 -6.10
CA ALA A 140 1.57 -13.16 -6.73
C ALA A 140 2.28 -12.32 -7.82
N THR A 141 1.51 -11.63 -8.67
CA THR A 141 2.07 -10.72 -9.70
C THR A 141 2.85 -9.56 -9.08
N LEU A 142 2.32 -8.92 -8.02
CA LEU A 142 3.00 -7.84 -7.32
C LEU A 142 4.33 -8.32 -6.71
N MET A 143 4.30 -9.43 -6.00
CA MET A 143 5.48 -10.02 -5.35
C MET A 143 6.54 -10.43 -6.36
N GLU A 144 6.13 -11.01 -7.49
CA GLU A 144 7.03 -11.36 -8.58
C GLU A 144 7.69 -10.13 -9.20
N ALA A 145 6.93 -9.08 -9.46
CA ALA A 145 7.43 -7.86 -10.07
C ALA A 145 8.36 -7.07 -9.14
N THR A 146 8.00 -6.94 -7.86
CA THR A 146 8.76 -6.12 -6.89
C THR A 146 9.84 -6.90 -6.17
N LYS A 147 9.73 -8.24 -6.11
CA LYS A 147 10.53 -9.11 -5.23
C LYS A 147 10.50 -8.60 -3.78
N ALA A 148 9.38 -8.01 -3.35
CA ALA A 148 9.25 -7.50 -1.99
C ALA A 148 9.36 -8.65 -0.98
N ASP A 149 10.05 -8.36 0.12
CA ASP A 149 10.22 -9.32 1.23
C ASP A 149 9.00 -9.27 2.16
N GLU A 150 8.29 -8.15 2.19
CA GLU A 150 7.14 -7.92 3.07
C GLU A 150 6.09 -7.02 2.41
N LEU A 151 4.80 -7.26 2.71
CA LEU A 151 3.69 -6.40 2.35
C LEU A 151 3.09 -5.73 3.60
N MET A 152 3.00 -4.41 3.60
CA MET A 152 2.25 -3.65 4.60
C MET A 152 0.87 -3.31 4.05
N VAL A 153 -0.16 -3.92 4.63
CA VAL A 153 -1.52 -3.82 4.11
C VAL A 153 -2.33 -2.75 4.83
N VAL A 154 -2.99 -1.91 4.06
CA VAL A 154 -3.99 -0.94 4.53
C VAL A 154 -5.34 -1.33 3.94
N ALA A 155 -6.39 -1.36 4.77
CA ALA A 155 -7.77 -1.60 4.36
C ALA A 155 -8.67 -0.47 4.86
N ALA A 156 -8.92 0.52 4.00
CA ALA A 156 -9.82 1.63 4.31
C ALA A 156 -11.28 1.20 4.07
N ILE A 157 -11.82 0.38 4.96
CA ILE A 157 -13.21 -0.09 4.96
C ILE A 157 -13.98 0.62 6.08
N TRP A 158 -15.11 1.21 5.75
CA TRP A 158 -15.93 1.98 6.68
C TRP A 158 -16.54 1.12 7.78
N ASP A 159 -17.12 -0.02 7.41
CA ASP A 159 -17.69 -0.97 8.36
C ASP A 159 -16.60 -1.79 9.06
N HIS A 160 -16.64 -1.82 10.40
CA HIS A 160 -15.62 -2.48 11.19
C HIS A 160 -15.62 -4.01 11.01
N GLN A 161 -16.80 -4.62 10.93
CA GLN A 161 -16.91 -6.07 10.78
C GLN A 161 -16.40 -6.52 9.40
N ALA A 162 -16.78 -5.79 8.34
CA ALA A 162 -16.26 -6.03 7.00
C ALA A 162 -14.74 -5.84 6.93
N ARG A 163 -14.18 -4.89 7.68
CA ARG A 163 -12.73 -4.69 7.75
C ARG A 163 -12.03 -5.86 8.44
N VAL A 164 -12.54 -6.36 9.55
CA VAL A 164 -12.02 -7.55 10.23
C VAL A 164 -12.10 -8.74 9.29
N ARG A 165 -13.25 -8.97 8.65
CA ARG A 165 -13.45 -10.06 7.69
C ARG A 165 -12.46 -9.98 6.53
N SER A 166 -12.18 -8.79 6.02
CA SER A 166 -11.22 -8.59 4.94
C SER A 166 -9.81 -9.04 5.33
N PHE A 167 -9.35 -8.76 6.54
CA PHE A 167 -8.06 -9.24 7.03
C PHE A 167 -8.04 -10.74 7.29
N GLU A 168 -9.12 -11.34 7.79
CA GLU A 168 -9.24 -12.79 7.95
C GLU A 168 -9.12 -13.52 6.60
N LEU A 169 -9.84 -13.04 5.59
CA LEU A 169 -9.78 -13.59 4.23
C LEU A 169 -8.39 -13.41 3.61
N LEU A 170 -7.76 -12.26 3.85
CA LEU A 170 -6.41 -12.00 3.36
C LEU A 170 -5.39 -12.94 4.00
N ALA A 171 -5.48 -13.20 5.31
CA ALA A 171 -4.60 -14.15 5.99
C ALA A 171 -4.69 -15.54 5.34
N GLN A 172 -5.90 -16.03 5.05
CA GLN A 172 -6.11 -17.32 4.35
C GLN A 172 -5.53 -17.34 2.92
N VAL A 173 -5.38 -16.19 2.28
CA VAL A 173 -4.76 -16.08 0.94
C VAL A 173 -3.24 -16.20 1.02
N MET A 174 -2.66 -15.75 2.12
CA MET A 174 -1.20 -15.71 2.33
C MET A 174 -0.61 -17.00 2.90
N ASP A 175 -1.45 -17.87 3.47
CA ASP A 175 -1.09 -19.23 3.90
C ASP A 175 -0.95 -20.17 2.69
#